data_717a3f79ed34438b133f6c35ef36661e
#
_entry.id   717a3f79ed34438b133f6c35ef36661e
#
_cell.length_a   1.000
_cell.length_b   1.000
_cell.length_c   1.000
_cell.angle_alpha   90.00
_cell.angle_beta   90.00
_cell.angle_gamma   90.00
#
_symmetry.space_group_name_H-M   'P 1'
#
loop_
_entity.id
_entity.type
_entity.pdbx_description
1 polymer ?
#
loop_
_entity_poly.entity_id
_entity_poly.type
_entity_poly.pdbx_seq_one_letter_code
_entity_poly.pdbx_strand_id
1 'polypeptide(L)'
;MNMHEPLTGLFHSSRLMILNFADIPADTPPVENLQRFFEDCEKRGLNPRLPENRQKFNNHLLERSRVRYLVSRYGEDRKGMLTGSKIASQGRTLHMGVDIFCRDLETVYAPCDAAIVRTGREPGDQGYGYYVVLKPDNLPGIHFFFGQLSKDLPGVGPIKAGQPIARLGDFIHGENGGWSRHLHLQMVKTIPREPDPPAL
;
A
#
# COMPACT_ATOMS: atom_id res chain seq x y z
N MET A 1 -6.54 21.56 2.72
CA MET A 1 -6.71 20.32 3.49
C MET A 1 -5.32 19.72 3.68
N ASN A 2 -4.82 19.66 4.89
CA ASN A 2 -3.49 19.16 5.15
C ASN A 2 -3.52 17.63 4.92
N MET A 3 -2.75 17.11 3.97
CA MET A 3 -2.72 15.68 3.64
C MET A 3 -2.26 14.77 4.80
N HIS A 4 -1.87 15.34 5.93
CA HIS A 4 -1.45 14.61 7.12
C HIS A 4 -2.62 14.12 8.00
N GLU A 5 -3.76 14.80 8.00
CA GLU A 5 -4.88 14.45 8.89
C GLU A 5 -5.57 13.11 8.57
N PRO A 6 -5.84 12.74 7.29
CA PRO A 6 -6.52 11.47 7.03
C PRO A 6 -5.66 10.24 7.33
N LEU A 7 -4.33 10.36 7.32
CA LEU A 7 -3.45 9.22 7.60
C LEU A 7 -3.27 8.94 9.10
N THR A 8 -3.44 9.95 9.96
CA THR A 8 -3.32 9.79 11.42
C THR A 8 -4.45 8.95 12.02
N GLY A 9 -5.62 8.90 11.37
CA GLY A 9 -6.73 8.05 11.78
C GLY A 9 -6.57 6.57 11.43
N LEU A 10 -5.65 6.22 10.52
CA LEU A 10 -5.39 4.84 10.10
C LEU A 10 -4.47 4.08 11.05
N PHE A 11 -3.54 4.80 11.69
CA PHE A 11 -2.53 4.25 12.60
C PHE A 11 -2.33 5.18 13.81
N HIS A 12 -1.87 4.61 14.93
CA HIS A 12 -1.64 5.37 16.18
C HIS A 12 -0.36 6.23 16.18
N SER A 13 0.12 6.71 15.02
CA SER A 13 1.32 7.55 14.96
C SER A 13 1.31 8.47 13.74
N SER A 14 1.81 9.69 13.92
CA SER A 14 2.00 10.70 12.87
C SER A 14 3.44 10.76 12.32
N ARG A 15 4.37 9.94 12.82
CA ARG A 15 5.76 9.92 12.34
C ARG A 15 5.85 9.17 11.03
N LEU A 16 5.88 9.90 9.92
CA LEU A 16 5.98 9.35 8.56
C LEU A 16 7.03 10.08 7.73
N MET A 17 7.55 9.40 6.70
CA MET A 17 8.39 9.96 5.65
C MET A 17 7.78 9.62 4.30
N ILE A 18 7.77 10.58 3.38
CA ILE A 18 7.29 10.36 2.01
C ILE A 18 8.44 9.75 1.20
N LEU A 19 8.17 8.61 0.56
CA LEU A 19 9.04 7.97 -0.42
C LEU A 19 8.62 8.36 -1.82
N ASN A 20 9.58 8.39 -2.71
CA ASN A 20 9.32 8.51 -4.14
C ASN A 20 9.74 7.22 -4.82
N PHE A 21 8.77 6.49 -5.38
CA PHE A 21 8.96 5.26 -6.13
C PHE A 21 8.89 5.47 -7.65
N ALA A 22 8.59 6.71 -8.10
CA ALA A 22 8.60 7.03 -9.52
C ALA A 22 10.03 6.96 -10.08
N ASP A 23 10.13 6.66 -11.37
CA ASP A 23 11.39 6.79 -12.11
C ASP A 23 11.83 8.25 -12.08
N ILE A 24 12.91 8.55 -11.37
CA ILE A 24 13.44 9.90 -11.24
C ILE A 24 14.66 10.03 -12.13
N PRO A 25 14.83 11.17 -12.86
CA PRO A 25 16.06 11.45 -13.58
C PRO A 25 17.30 11.32 -12.68
N ALA A 26 18.39 10.80 -13.25
CA ALA A 26 19.62 10.45 -12.51
C ALA A 26 20.29 11.64 -11.80
N ASP A 27 19.97 12.88 -12.18
CA ASP A 27 20.48 14.14 -11.64
C ASP A 27 19.66 14.72 -10.48
N THR A 28 18.54 14.04 -10.09
CA THR A 28 17.74 14.49 -8.96
C THR A 28 18.49 14.25 -7.64
N PRO A 29 18.60 15.24 -6.73
CA PRO A 29 19.27 15.05 -5.44
C PRO A 29 18.67 13.88 -4.66
N PRO A 30 19.46 13.21 -3.80
CA PRO A 30 19.11 11.93 -3.21
C PRO A 30 17.90 12.00 -2.26
N VAL A 31 16.75 11.98 -2.83
CA VAL A 31 15.60 11.33 -2.18
C VAL A 31 15.95 9.85 -2.27
N GLU A 32 15.89 9.12 -1.17
CA GLU A 32 16.21 7.70 -1.18
C GLU A 32 15.22 7.00 -2.11
N ASN A 33 15.74 6.66 -3.27
CA ASN A 33 14.94 6.27 -4.39
C ASN A 33 15.05 4.75 -4.49
N LEU A 34 13.92 4.13 -4.84
CA LEU A 34 13.83 2.70 -5.03
C LEU A 34 14.83 2.23 -6.11
N GLN A 35 15.14 3.05 -7.11
CA GLN A 35 16.11 2.73 -8.16
C GLN A 35 17.51 2.48 -7.58
N ARG A 36 17.97 3.32 -6.64
CA ARG A 36 19.24 3.07 -5.94
C ARG A 36 19.22 1.79 -5.12
N PHE A 37 18.09 1.46 -4.54
CA PHE A 37 17.94 0.18 -3.86
C PHE A 37 18.07 -0.99 -4.84
N PHE A 38 17.43 -0.91 -6.02
CA PHE A 38 17.57 -1.95 -7.05
C PHE A 38 19.02 -2.09 -7.50
N GLU A 39 19.71 -0.98 -7.78
CA GLU A 39 21.12 -0.97 -8.17
C GLU A 39 22.04 -1.54 -7.07
N ASP A 40 21.80 -1.21 -5.81
CA ASP A 40 22.59 -1.73 -4.69
C ASP A 40 22.33 -3.23 -4.47
N CYS A 41 21.10 -3.69 -4.61
CA CYS A 41 20.77 -5.11 -4.59
C CYS A 41 21.47 -5.87 -5.72
N GLU A 42 21.46 -5.34 -6.94
CA GLU A 42 22.13 -5.96 -8.09
C GLU A 42 23.64 -6.08 -7.87
N LYS A 43 24.29 -5.00 -7.37
CA LYS A 43 25.72 -5.03 -7.02
C LYS A 43 26.07 -6.09 -5.97
N ARG A 44 25.12 -6.43 -5.10
CA ARG A 44 25.28 -7.46 -4.05
C ARG A 44 24.79 -8.84 -4.45
N GLY A 45 24.32 -9.02 -5.68
CA GLY A 45 23.72 -10.28 -6.15
C GLY A 45 22.39 -10.63 -5.46
N LEU A 46 21.69 -9.62 -4.91
CA LEU A 46 20.39 -9.79 -4.27
C LEU A 46 19.27 -9.49 -5.28
N ASN A 47 18.20 -10.29 -5.25
CA ASN A 47 17.01 -9.99 -6.04
C ASN A 47 16.15 -8.93 -5.32
N PRO A 48 16.05 -7.69 -5.82
CA PRO A 48 15.27 -6.63 -5.19
C PRO A 48 13.76 -6.84 -5.29
N ARG A 49 13.31 -7.77 -6.12
CA ARG A 49 11.88 -8.09 -6.30
C ARG A 49 11.33 -9.03 -5.24
N LEU A 50 12.20 -9.68 -4.48
CA LEU A 50 11.78 -10.52 -3.37
C LEU A 50 11.24 -9.66 -2.22
N PRO A 51 10.05 -9.97 -1.67
CA PRO A 51 9.40 -9.17 -0.64
C PRO A 51 10.23 -9.04 0.64
N GLU A 52 10.98 -10.08 1.01
CA GLU A 52 11.90 -10.05 2.15
C GLU A 52 13.06 -9.05 1.99
N ASN A 53 13.60 -8.88 0.77
CA ASN A 53 14.67 -7.92 0.52
C ASN A 53 14.11 -6.49 0.53
N ARG A 54 12.92 -6.27 -0.04
CA ARG A 54 12.21 -5.00 0.08
C ARG A 54 11.86 -4.66 1.53
N GLN A 55 11.44 -5.64 2.32
CA GLN A 55 11.14 -5.42 3.73
C GLN A 55 12.40 -5.02 4.51
N LYS A 56 13.54 -5.66 4.25
CA LYS A 56 14.84 -5.27 4.86
C LYS A 56 15.21 -3.83 4.52
N PHE A 57 15.03 -3.43 3.25
CA PHE A 57 15.27 -2.06 2.82
C PHE A 57 14.34 -1.07 3.52
N ASN A 58 13.04 -1.33 3.54
CA ASN A 58 12.06 -0.50 4.23
C ASN A 58 12.40 -0.35 5.72
N ASN A 59 12.77 -1.44 6.39
CA ASN A 59 13.18 -1.42 7.80
C ASN A 59 14.40 -0.55 8.03
N HIS A 60 15.42 -0.63 7.14
CA HIS A 60 16.59 0.22 7.21
C HIS A 60 16.24 1.71 7.06
N LEU A 61 15.35 2.05 6.12
CA LEU A 61 14.89 3.44 5.96
C LEU A 61 14.11 3.94 7.17
N LEU A 62 13.19 3.13 7.72
CA LEU A 62 12.43 3.45 8.92
C LEU A 62 13.36 3.76 10.10
N GLU A 63 14.39 2.92 10.31
CA GLU A 63 15.36 3.11 11.38
C GLU A 63 16.20 4.36 11.18
N ARG A 64 16.81 4.51 10.00
CA ARG A 64 17.70 5.63 9.71
C ARG A 64 16.96 6.98 9.81
N SER A 65 15.73 7.05 9.29
CA SER A 65 14.93 8.27 9.30
C SER A 65 14.19 8.49 10.62
N ARG A 66 14.24 7.52 11.55
CA ARG A 66 13.54 7.55 12.84
C ARG A 66 12.05 7.81 12.69
N VAL A 67 11.45 7.30 11.63
CA VAL A 67 10.01 7.37 11.37
C VAL A 67 9.36 6.01 11.57
N ARG A 68 8.05 6.00 11.78
CA ARG A 68 7.27 4.76 11.95
C ARG A 68 6.74 4.25 10.62
N TYR A 69 6.45 5.15 9.67
CA TYR A 69 5.87 4.83 8.38
C TYR A 69 6.63 5.50 7.25
N LEU A 70 6.72 4.77 6.11
CA LEU A 70 7.11 5.33 4.83
C LEU A 70 5.88 5.38 3.96
N VAL A 71 5.65 6.48 3.26
CA VAL A 71 4.44 6.68 2.46
C VAL A 71 4.82 6.96 1.02
N SER A 72 4.30 6.15 0.07
CA SER A 72 4.47 6.39 -1.35
C SER A 72 3.59 7.56 -1.82
N ARG A 73 3.88 8.09 -3.00
CA ARG A 73 3.06 9.15 -3.60
C ARG A 73 1.91 8.57 -4.39
N TYR A 74 0.82 9.31 -4.42
CA TYR A 74 -0.27 9.07 -5.36
C TYR A 74 0.17 9.45 -6.79
N GLY A 75 -0.25 8.64 -7.78
CA GLY A 75 0.00 8.91 -9.19
C GLY A 75 1.44 8.66 -9.65
N GLU A 76 2.23 7.88 -8.90
CA GLU A 76 3.58 7.50 -9.32
C GLU A 76 3.56 6.58 -10.53
N ASP A 77 4.36 6.90 -11.56
CA ASP A 77 4.64 5.92 -12.62
C ASP A 77 5.71 4.93 -12.14
N ARG A 78 5.30 3.69 -11.96
CA ARG A 78 6.14 2.59 -11.46
C ARG A 78 6.62 1.67 -12.57
N LYS A 79 6.67 2.14 -13.81
CA LYS A 79 7.04 1.34 -14.99
C LYS A 79 8.34 0.57 -14.77
N GLY A 80 9.39 1.22 -14.31
CA GLY A 80 10.69 0.58 -14.06
C GLY A 80 10.60 -0.52 -13.00
N MET A 81 9.92 -0.25 -11.89
CA MET A 81 9.71 -1.21 -10.80
C MET A 81 8.89 -2.44 -11.24
N LEU A 82 7.92 -2.24 -12.14
CA LEU A 82 6.98 -3.27 -12.59
C LEU A 82 7.45 -4.00 -13.85
N THR A 83 8.60 -3.64 -14.43
CA THR A 83 9.15 -4.27 -15.65
C THR A 83 9.14 -5.79 -15.54
N GLY A 84 8.58 -6.46 -16.55
CA GLY A 84 8.43 -7.91 -16.60
C GLY A 84 7.25 -8.47 -15.78
N SER A 85 6.45 -7.64 -15.14
CA SER A 85 5.24 -8.06 -14.46
C SER A 85 4.03 -8.13 -15.40
N LYS A 86 3.01 -8.92 -15.01
CA LYS A 86 1.71 -8.96 -15.70
C LYS A 86 1.03 -7.59 -15.71
N ILE A 87 1.18 -6.82 -14.65
CA ILE A 87 0.61 -5.47 -14.52
C ILE A 87 1.20 -4.53 -15.57
N ALA A 88 2.54 -4.52 -15.72
CA ALA A 88 3.21 -3.70 -16.73
C ALA A 88 2.84 -4.11 -18.16
N SER A 89 2.67 -5.41 -18.44
CA SER A 89 2.25 -5.88 -19.76
C SER A 89 0.84 -5.43 -20.15
N GLN A 90 0.01 -5.07 -19.16
CA GLN A 90 -1.33 -4.50 -19.34
C GLN A 90 -1.30 -2.96 -19.45
N GLY A 91 -0.11 -2.31 -19.43
CA GLY A 91 0.01 -0.86 -19.41
C GLY A 91 -0.38 -0.21 -18.08
N ARG A 92 -0.56 -0.98 -17.03
CA ARG A 92 -0.99 -0.52 -15.69
C ARG A 92 0.25 -0.22 -14.85
N THR A 93 0.88 0.93 -15.08
CA THR A 93 2.10 1.32 -14.36
C THR A 93 1.88 2.48 -13.38
N LEU A 94 0.77 3.19 -13.53
CA LEU A 94 0.44 4.33 -12.69
C LEU A 94 -0.20 3.86 -11.37
N HIS A 95 0.42 4.21 -10.24
CA HIS A 95 -0.07 3.87 -8.91
C HIS A 95 -1.17 4.84 -8.47
N MET A 96 -2.42 4.38 -8.46
CA MET A 96 -3.60 5.20 -8.19
C MET A 96 -3.99 5.24 -6.70
N GLY A 97 -3.11 4.81 -5.82
CA GLY A 97 -3.27 4.85 -4.37
C GLY A 97 -2.05 5.46 -3.68
N VAL A 98 -1.97 5.25 -2.39
CA VAL A 98 -0.78 5.45 -1.57
C VAL A 98 -0.47 4.16 -0.83
N ASP A 99 0.80 3.80 -0.75
CA ASP A 99 1.24 2.69 0.08
C ASP A 99 1.86 3.21 1.36
N ILE A 100 1.49 2.63 2.49
CA ILE A 100 1.98 3.01 3.81
C ILE A 100 2.74 1.81 4.37
N PHE A 101 4.08 1.87 4.28
CA PHE A 101 4.96 0.79 4.70
C PHE A 101 5.29 0.91 6.17
N CYS A 102 5.38 -0.24 6.85
CA CYS A 102 5.77 -0.33 8.25
C CYS A 102 6.61 -1.59 8.49
N ARG A 103 7.20 -1.67 9.69
CA ARG A 103 8.00 -2.82 10.11
C ARG A 103 7.13 -4.01 10.47
N ASP A 104 6.08 -3.75 11.25
CA ASP A 104 5.29 -4.76 11.92
C ASP A 104 3.92 -4.95 11.23
N LEU A 105 3.26 -6.05 11.56
CA LEU A 105 1.87 -6.32 11.12
C LEU A 105 0.90 -5.51 11.99
N GLU A 106 0.72 -4.25 11.63
CA GLU A 106 -0.11 -3.33 12.40
C GLU A 106 -1.61 -3.52 12.14
N THR A 107 -2.42 -3.10 13.10
CA THR A 107 -3.87 -2.99 12.93
C THR A 107 -4.19 -1.70 12.19
N VAL A 108 -5.05 -1.81 11.19
CA VAL A 108 -5.61 -0.69 10.43
C VAL A 108 -6.98 -0.33 11.01
N TYR A 109 -7.24 0.96 11.19
CA TYR A 109 -8.46 1.47 11.81
C TYR A 109 -9.30 2.27 10.81
N ALA A 110 -10.61 2.33 11.04
CA ALA A 110 -11.50 3.14 10.24
C ALA A 110 -11.20 4.63 10.44
N PRO A 111 -10.90 5.40 9.37
CA PRO A 111 -10.55 6.82 9.48
C PRO A 111 -11.76 7.72 9.76
N CYS A 112 -12.97 7.21 9.57
CA CYS A 112 -14.24 7.91 9.78
C CYS A 112 -15.37 6.91 9.99
N ASP A 113 -16.54 7.40 10.36
CA ASP A 113 -17.78 6.62 10.35
C ASP A 113 -18.09 6.20 8.91
N ALA A 114 -18.38 4.91 8.69
CA ALA A 114 -18.55 4.31 7.38
C ALA A 114 -19.37 3.01 7.43
N ALA A 115 -19.66 2.46 6.26
CA ALA A 115 -20.09 1.08 6.12
C ALA A 115 -19.01 0.26 5.40
N ILE A 116 -18.68 -0.92 5.91
CA ILE A 116 -17.95 -1.95 5.16
C ILE A 116 -18.93 -2.49 4.12
N VAL A 117 -18.64 -2.24 2.84
CA VAL A 117 -19.55 -2.63 1.74
C VAL A 117 -19.04 -3.83 0.97
N ARG A 118 -17.75 -4.16 1.10
CA ARG A 118 -17.14 -5.36 0.49
C ARG A 118 -15.90 -5.77 1.24
N THR A 119 -15.69 -7.07 1.32
CA THR A 119 -14.41 -7.70 1.69
C THR A 119 -14.12 -8.80 0.69
N GLY A 120 -12.84 -9.09 0.46
CA GLY A 120 -12.48 -10.13 -0.50
C GLY A 120 -10.98 -10.39 -0.57
N ARG A 121 -10.60 -11.19 -1.55
CA ARG A 121 -9.20 -11.50 -1.87
C ARG A 121 -8.99 -11.45 -3.37
N GLU A 122 -7.98 -10.69 -3.79
CA GLU A 122 -7.41 -10.80 -5.14
C GLU A 122 -6.29 -11.85 -5.10
N PRO A 123 -6.45 -12.99 -5.79
CA PRO A 123 -5.43 -14.03 -5.80
C PRO A 123 -4.27 -13.65 -6.74
N GLY A 124 -3.10 -14.19 -6.46
CA GLY A 124 -1.92 -14.11 -7.33
C GLY A 124 -0.84 -13.17 -6.81
N ASP A 125 0.34 -13.30 -7.42
CA ASP A 125 1.48 -12.44 -7.14
C ASP A 125 1.23 -11.03 -7.66
N GLN A 126 1.65 -10.05 -6.87
CA GLN A 126 1.52 -8.61 -7.15
C GLN A 126 0.07 -8.07 -7.12
N GLY A 127 -0.91 -8.87 -6.70
CA GLY A 127 -2.26 -8.41 -6.43
C GLY A 127 -2.39 -7.70 -5.08
N TYR A 128 -3.61 -7.28 -4.76
CA TYR A 128 -3.92 -6.61 -3.48
C TYR A 128 -4.00 -7.57 -2.29
N GLY A 129 -3.92 -8.89 -2.51
CA GLY A 129 -4.15 -9.85 -1.44
C GLY A 129 -5.56 -9.72 -0.86
N TYR A 130 -5.69 -9.76 0.46
CA TYR A 130 -6.99 -9.50 1.10
C TYR A 130 -7.27 -8.00 1.17
N TYR A 131 -8.55 -7.64 0.99
CA TYR A 131 -8.97 -6.24 0.93
C TYR A 131 -10.32 -5.99 1.61
N VAL A 132 -10.53 -4.72 1.99
CA VAL A 132 -11.78 -4.18 2.51
C VAL A 132 -12.13 -2.90 1.75
N VAL A 133 -13.42 -2.72 1.47
CA VAL A 133 -13.94 -1.47 0.88
C VAL A 133 -14.89 -0.81 1.86
N LEU A 134 -14.59 0.43 2.22
CA LEU A 134 -15.45 1.27 3.06
C LEU A 134 -16.20 2.30 2.20
N LYS A 135 -17.46 2.51 2.55
CA LYS A 135 -18.27 3.64 2.08
C LYS A 135 -18.40 4.65 3.23
N PRO A 136 -17.65 5.77 3.21
CA PRO A 136 -17.74 6.81 4.23
C PRO A 136 -19.12 7.44 4.27
N ASP A 137 -19.62 7.77 5.46
CA ASP A 137 -20.95 8.38 5.62
C ASP A 137 -20.97 9.83 5.10
N ASN A 138 -19.84 10.54 5.19
CA ASN A 138 -19.70 11.96 4.86
C ASN A 138 -19.11 12.25 3.47
N LEU A 139 -18.83 11.20 2.63
CA LEU A 139 -18.25 11.34 1.30
C LEU A 139 -19.09 10.57 0.26
N PRO A 140 -20.24 11.10 -0.14
CA PRO A 140 -21.12 10.42 -1.09
C PRO A 140 -20.40 10.17 -2.44
N GLY A 141 -20.56 8.98 -2.99
CA GLY A 141 -19.95 8.57 -4.26
C GLY A 141 -18.46 8.23 -4.19
N ILE A 142 -17.84 8.25 -3.00
CA ILE A 142 -16.46 7.84 -2.79
C ILE A 142 -16.43 6.60 -1.90
N HIS A 143 -15.51 5.69 -2.21
CA HIS A 143 -15.20 4.54 -1.37
C HIS A 143 -13.71 4.54 -1.07
N PHE A 144 -13.33 4.01 0.09
CA PHE A 144 -11.95 3.72 0.44
C PHE A 144 -11.68 2.24 0.21
N PHE A 145 -10.69 1.95 -0.59
CA PHE A 145 -10.17 0.60 -0.80
C PHE A 145 -8.91 0.41 0.02
N PHE A 146 -8.91 -0.62 0.87
CA PHE A 146 -7.79 -1.02 1.72
C PHE A 146 -7.31 -2.39 1.24
N GLY A 147 -6.12 -2.47 0.68
CA GLY A 147 -5.48 -3.71 0.23
C GLY A 147 -4.34 -4.16 1.12
N GLN A 148 -3.74 -5.30 0.81
CA GLN A 148 -2.63 -5.96 1.50
C GLN A 148 -2.93 -6.26 2.97
N LEU A 149 -4.16 -6.66 3.25
CA LEU A 149 -4.63 -7.03 4.58
C LEU A 149 -4.40 -8.52 4.87
N SER A 150 -4.55 -8.90 6.13
CA SER A 150 -4.58 -10.30 6.57
C SER A 150 -5.90 -10.95 6.20
N LYS A 151 -5.94 -12.29 6.24
CA LYS A 151 -7.14 -13.08 5.93
C LYS A 151 -8.31 -12.85 6.87
N ASP A 152 -8.05 -12.39 8.10
CA ASP A 152 -9.06 -12.19 9.14
C ASP A 152 -9.80 -10.87 8.87
N LEU A 153 -10.69 -10.89 7.89
CA LEU A 153 -11.48 -9.74 7.47
C LEU A 153 -12.80 -9.63 8.25
N PRO A 154 -13.28 -8.39 8.50
CA PRO A 154 -14.58 -8.17 9.12
C PRO A 154 -15.72 -8.52 8.15
N GLY A 155 -16.90 -8.74 8.69
CA GLY A 155 -18.13 -8.81 7.89
C GLY A 155 -18.55 -7.43 7.34
N VAL A 156 -19.43 -7.43 6.33
CA VAL A 156 -20.07 -6.19 5.84
C VAL A 156 -20.99 -5.60 6.90
N GLY A 157 -21.07 -4.28 7.00
CA GLY A 157 -21.88 -3.59 7.99
C GLY A 157 -21.29 -2.25 8.44
N PRO A 158 -21.95 -1.56 9.37
CA PRO A 158 -21.48 -0.27 9.88
C PRO A 158 -20.18 -0.42 10.69
N ILE A 159 -19.30 0.59 10.58
CA ILE A 159 -18.08 0.72 11.37
C ILE A 159 -17.89 2.16 11.80
N LYS A 160 -17.46 2.37 13.05
CA LYS A 160 -17.20 3.70 13.59
C LYS A 160 -15.75 4.10 13.43
N ALA A 161 -15.50 5.41 13.33
CA ALA A 161 -14.16 5.98 13.36
C ALA A 161 -13.35 5.40 14.54
N GLY A 162 -12.10 5.01 14.26
CA GLY A 162 -11.20 4.42 15.25
C GLY A 162 -11.46 2.94 15.59
N GLN A 163 -12.47 2.31 15.03
CA GLN A 163 -12.64 0.85 15.16
C GLN A 163 -11.67 0.10 14.25
N PRO A 164 -11.16 -1.08 14.67
CA PRO A 164 -10.26 -1.87 13.85
C PRO A 164 -10.99 -2.42 12.61
N ILE A 165 -10.35 -2.28 11.45
CA ILE A 165 -10.80 -2.86 10.18
C ILE A 165 -10.20 -4.27 10.03
N ALA A 166 -8.86 -4.36 10.07
CA ALA A 166 -8.11 -5.60 9.88
C ALA A 166 -6.66 -5.37 10.31
N ARG A 167 -5.84 -6.42 10.24
CA ARG A 167 -4.37 -6.30 10.33
C ARG A 167 -3.76 -6.27 8.93
N LEU A 168 -2.55 -5.76 8.81
CA LEU A 168 -1.76 -5.90 7.60
C LEU A 168 -1.46 -7.38 7.32
N GLY A 169 -1.46 -7.75 6.05
CA GLY A 169 -1.12 -9.08 5.59
C GLY A 169 0.38 -9.32 5.52
N ASP A 170 0.81 -10.56 5.73
CA ASP A 170 2.20 -10.94 5.63
C ASP A 170 2.49 -11.60 4.26
N PHE A 171 3.64 -11.23 3.67
CA PHE A 171 4.12 -11.84 2.44
C PHE A 171 4.52 -13.32 2.64
N ILE A 172 4.96 -13.71 3.85
CA ILE A 172 5.35 -15.09 4.19
C ILE A 172 4.19 -16.07 3.96
N HIS A 173 2.97 -15.61 4.22
CA HIS A 173 1.76 -16.40 4.05
C HIS A 173 1.00 -16.10 2.75
N GLY A 174 1.55 -15.25 1.89
CA GLY A 174 0.91 -14.83 0.64
C GLY A 174 -0.41 -14.06 0.82
N GLU A 175 -0.61 -13.47 2.01
CA GLU A 175 -1.83 -12.73 2.34
C GLU A 175 -1.93 -11.40 1.60
N ASN A 176 -0.78 -10.76 1.37
CA ASN A 176 -0.67 -9.40 0.81
C ASN A 176 -0.22 -9.39 -0.66
N GLY A 177 -0.46 -10.43 -1.42
CA GLY A 177 -0.04 -10.50 -2.83
C GLY A 177 1.46 -10.62 -3.06
N GLY A 178 2.25 -11.00 -2.03
CA GLY A 178 3.71 -11.16 -2.14
C GLY A 178 4.50 -9.85 -2.11
N TRP A 179 3.95 -8.80 -1.51
CA TRP A 179 4.63 -7.53 -1.31
C TRP A 179 5.28 -7.43 0.08
N SER A 180 6.28 -6.53 0.25
CA SER A 180 6.70 -6.13 1.59
C SER A 180 5.52 -5.54 2.37
N ARG A 181 5.58 -5.57 3.71
CA ARG A 181 4.45 -5.16 4.57
C ARG A 181 4.07 -3.70 4.36
N HIS A 182 2.86 -3.46 3.92
CA HIS A 182 2.29 -2.13 3.75
C HIS A 182 0.77 -2.20 3.70
N LEU A 183 0.13 -1.07 3.86
CA LEU A 183 -1.25 -0.83 3.52
C LEU A 183 -1.31 -0.15 2.16
N HIS A 184 -2.04 -0.69 1.22
CA HIS A 184 -2.47 0.04 0.03
C HIS A 184 -3.80 0.74 0.33
N LEU A 185 -3.82 2.07 0.19
CA LEU A 185 -5.02 2.88 0.36
C LEU A 185 -5.35 3.61 -0.94
N GLN A 186 -6.55 3.39 -1.45
CA GLN A 186 -7.03 4.05 -2.67
C GLN A 186 -8.44 4.59 -2.47
N MET A 187 -8.73 5.76 -3.02
CA MET A 187 -10.09 6.28 -3.16
C MET A 187 -10.65 5.91 -4.53
N VAL A 188 -11.86 5.34 -4.55
CA VAL A 188 -12.52 4.93 -5.79
C VAL A 188 -13.95 5.47 -5.83
N LYS A 189 -14.39 5.92 -7.01
CA LYS A 189 -15.77 6.39 -7.23
C LYS A 189 -16.75 5.22 -7.42
N THR A 190 -16.29 4.14 -8.02
CA THR A 190 -17.10 2.96 -8.30
C THR A 190 -16.39 1.74 -7.75
N ILE A 191 -17.12 0.90 -7.02
CA ILE A 191 -16.59 -0.39 -6.60
C ILE A 191 -16.54 -1.29 -7.83
N PRO A 192 -15.37 -1.79 -8.24
CA PRO A 192 -15.26 -2.67 -9.39
C PRO A 192 -16.20 -3.89 -9.24
N ARG A 193 -16.82 -4.32 -10.34
CA ARG A 193 -17.52 -5.59 -10.36
C ARG A 193 -16.47 -6.71 -10.33
N GLU A 194 -16.75 -7.77 -9.56
CA GLU A 194 -15.87 -8.95 -9.64
C GLU A 194 -15.87 -9.50 -11.07
N PRO A 195 -14.73 -9.93 -11.60
CA PRO A 195 -13.42 -10.14 -10.94
C PRO A 195 -12.40 -9.02 -11.11
N ASP A 196 -12.79 -7.85 -11.61
CA ASP A 196 -11.83 -6.77 -11.89
C ASP A 196 -11.57 -5.92 -10.65
N PRO A 197 -10.39 -6.07 -10.00
CA PRO A 197 -9.98 -5.17 -8.93
C PRO A 197 -9.81 -3.74 -9.48
N PRO A 198 -9.84 -2.70 -8.62
CA PRO A 198 -9.55 -1.34 -9.06
C PRO A 198 -8.22 -1.29 -9.78
N ALA A 199 -8.13 -0.49 -10.84
CA ALA A 199 -6.88 -0.28 -11.54
C ALA A 199 -5.81 0.24 -10.57
N LEU A 200 -4.61 -0.31 -10.68
CA LEU A 200 -3.43 0.15 -9.93
C LEU A 200 -3.12 1.59 -10.25
#